data_932555612bc30cfa2bba00855cf1ad76
#
_entry.id   932555612bc30cfa2bba00855cf1ad76
#
_cell.length_a   1.000
_cell.length_b   1.000
_cell.length_c   1.000
_cell.angle_alpha   90.00
_cell.angle_beta   90.00
_cell.angle_gamma   90.00
#
_symmetry.space_group_name_H-M   'P 1'
#
loop_
_entity.id
_entity.type
_entity.pdbx_description
1 polymer ?
#
loop_
_entity_poly.entity_id
_entity_poly.type
_entity_poly.pdbx_seq_one_letter_code
_entity_poly.pdbx_strand_id
1 'polypeptide(L)'
;MKVRAAMALISCFVSCLSALSTVADEIAFLSPIVGSNPGVTIAGVKSGGAPWVVNRGFAVLNDDGRLRADVRGLILPSLGSAGPVTAIAASVVCGEAVAATSDSVALSVDGNADIHAKLQVLSPCLGTIVLIRATAFNGTPLPAPGPFIAATGLTKDSDTDHEK
;
A
#
# COMPACT_ATOMS: atom_id res chain seq x y z
N MET A 1 46.86 -5.24 -72.15
CA MET A 1 46.71 -4.24 -71.09
C MET A 1 45.50 -4.63 -70.28
N LYS A 2 45.70 -5.09 -69.00
CA LYS A 2 44.65 -5.55 -68.13
C LYS A 2 44.50 -4.55 -66.99
N VAL A 3 43.35 -3.86 -66.95
CA VAL A 3 43.00 -2.93 -65.86
C VAL A 3 42.20 -3.74 -64.85
N ARG A 4 42.70 -3.83 -63.62
CA ARG A 4 42.02 -4.46 -62.47
C ARG A 4 41.27 -3.35 -61.71
N ALA A 5 39.96 -3.44 -61.68
CA ALA A 5 39.13 -2.62 -60.79
C ALA A 5 39.14 -3.23 -59.39
N ALA A 6 39.52 -2.42 -58.41
CA ALA A 6 39.46 -2.78 -56.99
C ALA A 6 38.10 -2.32 -56.47
N MET A 7 37.28 -3.26 -55.99
CA MET A 7 36.01 -3.02 -55.30
C MET A 7 36.26 -2.85 -53.83
N ALA A 8 36.07 -1.65 -53.30
CA ALA A 8 36.14 -1.35 -51.86
C ALA A 8 34.77 -1.69 -51.23
N LEU A 9 34.71 -2.66 -50.37
CA LEU A 9 33.58 -3.02 -49.55
C LEU A 9 33.57 -2.09 -48.30
N ILE A 10 32.66 -1.14 -48.30
CA ILE A 10 32.36 -0.31 -47.12
C ILE A 10 31.38 -1.11 -46.22
N SER A 11 31.94 -1.69 -45.17
CA SER A 11 31.16 -2.36 -44.11
C SER A 11 30.53 -1.28 -43.19
N CYS A 12 29.21 -1.08 -43.33
CA CYS A 12 28.44 -0.19 -42.48
C CYS A 12 28.11 -0.94 -41.17
N PHE A 13 28.90 -0.68 -40.11
CA PHE A 13 28.61 -1.15 -38.77
C PHE A 13 27.46 -0.31 -38.19
N VAL A 14 26.22 -0.79 -38.30
CA VAL A 14 25.09 -0.23 -37.59
C VAL A 14 25.17 -0.69 -36.14
N SER A 15 25.75 0.14 -35.28
CA SER A 15 25.68 -0.04 -33.82
C SER A 15 24.27 0.21 -33.34
N CYS A 16 23.53 -0.88 -33.10
CA CYS A 16 22.22 -0.83 -32.44
C CYS A 16 22.46 -0.48 -30.96
N LEU A 17 22.40 0.82 -30.60
CA LEU A 17 22.30 1.26 -29.20
C LEU A 17 20.90 0.83 -28.72
N SER A 18 20.84 -0.29 -28.02
CA SER A 18 19.66 -0.65 -27.23
C SER A 18 19.58 0.33 -26.08
N ALA A 19 18.75 1.37 -26.23
CA ALA A 19 18.36 2.21 -25.12
C ALA A 19 17.60 1.35 -24.12
N LEU A 20 18.27 0.99 -23.01
CA LEU A 20 17.60 0.47 -21.82
C LEU A 20 16.73 1.61 -21.30
N SER A 21 15.45 1.61 -21.67
CA SER A 21 14.44 2.43 -21.02
C SER A 21 14.35 1.94 -19.58
N THR A 22 15.01 2.61 -18.65
CA THR A 22 14.71 2.47 -17.23
C THR A 22 13.32 3.06 -17.06
N VAL A 23 12.30 2.20 -17.02
CA VAL A 23 10.97 2.60 -16.60
C VAL A 23 11.14 3.04 -15.14
N ALA A 24 11.09 4.35 -14.91
CA ALA A 24 11.04 4.88 -13.56
C ALA A 24 9.77 4.34 -12.93
N ASP A 25 9.91 3.76 -11.75
CA ASP A 25 8.82 3.24 -10.95
C ASP A 25 7.97 4.42 -10.47
N GLU A 26 6.90 4.71 -11.18
CA GLU A 26 6.08 5.89 -10.92
C GLU A 26 5.16 5.64 -9.73
N ILE A 27 5.12 6.59 -8.81
CA ILE A 27 4.22 6.56 -7.65
C ILE A 27 2.85 7.02 -8.14
N ALA A 28 1.89 6.09 -8.18
CA ALA A 28 0.51 6.39 -8.54
C ALA A 28 -0.29 6.95 -7.35
N PHE A 29 0.10 6.60 -6.12
CA PHE A 29 -0.59 7.00 -4.90
C PHE A 29 0.36 7.05 -3.71
N LEU A 30 0.28 8.12 -2.93
CA LEU A 30 0.97 8.28 -1.65
C LEU A 30 0.04 8.99 -0.68
N SER A 31 -0.23 8.39 0.48
CA SER A 31 -1.10 8.98 1.49
C SER A 31 -0.73 8.56 2.90
N PRO A 32 -0.92 9.42 3.90
CA PRO A 32 -0.80 9.04 5.30
C PRO A 32 -1.86 8.02 5.68
N ILE A 33 -1.53 7.15 6.63
CA ILE A 33 -2.44 6.19 7.27
C ILE A 33 -2.86 6.77 8.61
N VAL A 34 -4.17 6.77 8.86
CA VAL A 34 -4.80 7.25 10.10
C VAL A 34 -5.59 6.11 10.73
N GLY A 35 -5.61 6.02 12.05
CA GLY A 35 -6.40 5.04 12.79
C GLY A 35 -7.91 5.26 12.57
N SER A 36 -8.68 4.19 12.64
CA SER A 36 -10.12 4.23 12.39
C SER A 36 -10.92 4.42 13.67
N ASN A 37 -12.05 5.11 13.55
CA ASN A 37 -13.11 5.13 14.56
C ASN A 37 -14.16 4.04 14.28
N PRO A 38 -14.89 3.56 15.31
CA PRO A 38 -16.02 2.65 15.13
C PRO A 38 -17.12 3.24 14.25
N GLY A 39 -17.88 2.36 13.59
CA GLY A 39 -19.06 2.75 12.82
C GLY A 39 -18.81 3.25 11.41
N VAL A 40 -17.56 3.27 10.95
CA VAL A 40 -17.19 3.65 9.58
C VAL A 40 -17.27 2.42 8.67
N THR A 41 -17.75 2.59 7.44
CA THR A 41 -17.74 1.56 6.40
C THR A 41 -17.14 2.14 5.12
N ILE A 42 -16.13 1.47 4.56
CA ILE A 42 -15.48 1.85 3.30
C ILE A 42 -15.51 0.64 2.37
N ALA A 43 -16.06 0.80 1.18
CA ALA A 43 -16.17 -0.27 0.18
C ALA A 43 -16.75 -1.59 0.75
N GLY A 44 -17.79 -1.48 1.59
CA GLY A 44 -18.43 -2.63 2.25
C GLY A 44 -17.63 -3.21 3.43
N VAL A 45 -16.42 -2.76 3.69
CA VAL A 45 -15.62 -3.19 4.84
C VAL A 45 -15.91 -2.29 6.03
N LYS A 46 -16.32 -2.89 7.14
CA LYS A 46 -16.58 -2.17 8.39
C LYS A 46 -15.27 -1.89 9.14
N SER A 47 -15.22 -0.77 9.86
CA SER A 47 -14.15 -0.49 10.82
C SER A 47 -14.21 -1.41 12.03
N GLY A 48 -13.10 -1.49 12.77
CA GLY A 48 -13.05 -2.16 14.08
C GLY A 48 -14.01 -1.56 15.09
N GLY A 49 -14.39 -2.35 16.11
CA GLY A 49 -15.36 -1.96 17.14
C GLY A 49 -14.82 -1.01 18.20
N ALA A 50 -13.57 -0.60 18.13
CA ALA A 50 -12.92 0.34 19.04
C ALA A 50 -12.13 1.37 18.26
N PRO A 51 -11.88 2.58 18.84
CA PRO A 51 -11.04 3.58 18.19
C PRO A 51 -9.58 3.10 18.17
N TRP A 52 -8.94 3.29 17.01
CA TRP A 52 -7.52 3.02 16.78
C TRP A 52 -6.78 4.32 16.50
N VAL A 53 -5.55 4.39 16.94
CA VAL A 53 -4.63 5.49 16.62
C VAL A 53 -3.40 4.97 15.92
N VAL A 54 -2.83 5.79 15.05
CA VAL A 54 -1.53 5.56 14.40
C VAL A 54 -0.64 6.72 14.75
N ASN A 55 0.53 6.43 15.31
CA ASN A 55 1.51 7.47 15.59
C ASN A 55 2.10 8.02 14.28
N ARG A 56 2.50 7.12 13.39
CA ARG A 56 2.99 7.44 12.04
C ARG A 56 2.68 6.30 11.09
N GLY A 57 2.18 6.62 9.93
CA GLY A 57 1.97 5.63 8.88
C GLY A 57 1.79 6.27 7.52
N PHE A 58 2.16 5.55 6.48
CA PHE A 58 1.93 5.94 5.09
C PHE A 58 1.74 4.70 4.22
N ALA A 59 1.03 4.88 3.12
CA ALA A 59 0.92 3.90 2.06
C ALA A 59 1.38 4.51 0.73
N VAL A 60 2.15 3.74 -0.02
CA VAL A 60 2.59 4.04 -1.37
C VAL A 60 2.14 2.91 -2.28
N LEU A 61 1.45 3.25 -3.35
CA LEU A 61 1.10 2.33 -4.43
C LEU A 61 1.71 2.86 -5.71
N ASN A 62 2.50 2.05 -6.37
CA ASN A 62 3.08 2.37 -7.66
C ASN A 62 2.12 1.95 -8.78
N ASP A 63 2.27 2.53 -9.96
CA ASP A 63 1.47 2.26 -11.16
C ASP A 63 1.57 0.80 -11.62
N ASP A 64 2.69 0.13 -11.31
CA ASP A 64 2.89 -1.29 -11.58
C ASP A 64 2.22 -2.21 -10.54
N GLY A 65 1.56 -1.67 -9.50
CA GLY A 65 0.87 -2.41 -8.44
C GLY A 65 1.76 -2.79 -7.25
N ARG A 66 2.99 -2.29 -7.15
CA ARG A 66 3.78 -2.43 -5.91
C ARG A 66 3.20 -1.57 -4.81
N LEU A 67 2.76 -2.22 -3.73
CA LEU A 67 2.26 -1.59 -2.53
C LEU A 67 3.32 -1.67 -1.42
N ARG A 68 3.58 -0.55 -0.80
CA ARG A 68 4.26 -0.46 0.48
C ARG A 68 3.37 0.28 1.48
N ALA A 69 3.13 -0.31 2.64
CA ALA A 69 2.47 0.35 3.76
C ALA A 69 3.30 0.16 5.02
N ASP A 70 3.64 1.27 5.65
CA ASP A 70 4.43 1.34 6.88
C ASP A 70 3.52 1.90 7.97
N VAL A 71 3.39 1.18 9.09
CA VAL A 71 2.63 1.63 10.25
C VAL A 71 3.47 1.52 11.52
N ARG A 72 3.42 2.55 12.33
CA ARG A 72 4.10 2.63 13.63
C ARG A 72 3.14 3.17 14.67
N GLY A 73 3.04 2.42 15.78
CA GLY A 73 2.14 2.78 16.86
C GLY A 73 0.67 2.68 16.48
N LEU A 74 0.29 1.64 15.73
CA LEU A 74 -1.11 1.29 15.46
C LEU A 74 -1.67 0.56 16.67
N ILE A 75 -2.27 1.29 17.58
CA ILE A 75 -2.68 0.79 18.89
C ILE A 75 -4.12 1.17 19.25
N LEU A 76 -4.67 0.46 20.21
CA LEU A 76 -5.87 0.83 20.93
C LEU A 76 -5.47 1.77 22.08
N PRO A 77 -5.90 3.05 22.12
CA PRO A 77 -5.52 3.98 23.19
C PRO A 77 -5.86 3.47 24.59
N SER A 78 -6.97 2.75 24.72
CA SER A 78 -7.42 2.18 25.99
C SER A 78 -6.48 1.08 26.54
N LEU A 79 -5.67 0.46 25.67
CA LEU A 79 -4.75 -0.62 26.04
C LEU A 79 -3.29 -0.21 25.93
N GLY A 80 -2.97 0.89 25.25
CA GLY A 80 -1.62 1.29 24.94
C GLY A 80 -0.84 0.29 24.05
N SER A 81 -1.55 -0.59 23.33
CA SER A 81 -0.97 -1.67 22.53
C SER A 81 -1.89 -2.06 21.37
N ALA A 82 -1.41 -2.93 20.48
CA ALA A 82 -2.24 -3.51 19.41
C ALA A 82 -3.35 -4.44 19.92
N GLY A 83 -3.40 -4.66 21.24
CA GLY A 83 -4.42 -5.50 21.86
C GLY A 83 -4.40 -6.93 21.32
N PRO A 84 -5.59 -7.47 20.98
CA PRO A 84 -5.68 -8.84 20.47
C PRO A 84 -5.25 -9.00 19.01
N VAL A 85 -5.06 -7.90 18.26
CA VAL A 85 -4.68 -7.98 16.82
C VAL A 85 -3.20 -8.32 16.73
N THR A 86 -2.89 -9.45 16.11
CA THR A 86 -1.51 -9.97 16.00
C THR A 86 -1.00 -10.04 14.56
N ALA A 87 -1.88 -9.85 13.58
CA ALA A 87 -1.48 -9.75 12.19
C ALA A 87 -2.46 -8.87 11.38
N ILE A 88 -1.94 -8.27 10.32
CA ILE A 88 -2.66 -7.34 9.45
C ILE A 88 -2.35 -7.59 7.98
N ALA A 89 -3.21 -7.10 7.11
CA ALA A 89 -3.00 -7.00 5.67
C ALA A 89 -3.46 -5.64 5.15
N ALA A 90 -2.92 -5.22 4.02
CA ALA A 90 -3.36 -4.03 3.33
C ALA A 90 -4.31 -4.40 2.17
N SER A 91 -5.47 -3.76 2.13
CA SER A 91 -6.42 -3.90 1.01
C SER A 91 -6.50 -2.58 0.25
N VAL A 92 -6.32 -2.65 -1.07
CA VAL A 92 -6.50 -1.50 -1.97
C VAL A 92 -7.95 -1.46 -2.40
N VAL A 93 -8.58 -0.32 -2.20
CA VAL A 93 -9.93 0.00 -2.68
C VAL A 93 -9.82 0.88 -3.90
N CYS A 94 -10.61 0.59 -4.92
CA CYS A 94 -10.78 1.39 -6.12
C CYS A 94 -12.28 1.72 -6.26
N GLY A 95 -12.63 3.00 -6.10
CA GLY A 95 -14.04 3.39 -6.06
C GLY A 95 -14.77 2.77 -4.86
N GLU A 96 -15.77 1.93 -5.13
CA GLU A 96 -16.63 1.33 -4.10
C GLU A 96 -16.30 -0.14 -3.77
N ALA A 97 -15.19 -0.67 -4.30
CA ALA A 97 -14.83 -2.08 -4.15
C ALA A 97 -13.39 -2.29 -3.68
N VAL A 98 -13.17 -3.33 -2.89
CA VAL A 98 -11.84 -3.87 -2.61
C VAL A 98 -11.31 -4.52 -3.89
N ALA A 99 -10.26 -3.95 -4.48
CA ALA A 99 -9.67 -4.43 -5.72
C ALA A 99 -8.64 -5.53 -5.49
N ALA A 100 -7.83 -5.41 -4.43
CA ALA A 100 -6.79 -6.38 -4.10
C ALA A 100 -6.44 -6.33 -2.62
N THR A 101 -5.89 -7.42 -2.08
CA THR A 101 -5.43 -7.50 -0.69
C THR A 101 -4.08 -8.21 -0.64
N SER A 102 -3.16 -7.70 0.17
CA SER A 102 -1.85 -8.30 0.40
C SER A 102 -1.93 -9.57 1.24
N ASP A 103 -0.83 -10.31 1.27
CA ASP A 103 -0.61 -11.32 2.30
C ASP A 103 -0.60 -10.69 3.70
N SER A 104 -0.87 -11.53 4.70
CA SER A 104 -0.86 -11.16 6.11
C SER A 104 0.58 -10.99 6.60
N VAL A 105 0.83 -9.93 7.37
CA VAL A 105 2.10 -9.71 8.07
C VAL A 105 1.84 -9.59 9.57
N ALA A 106 2.84 -9.94 10.38
CA ALA A 106 2.75 -9.79 11.83
C ALA A 106 2.66 -8.32 12.24
N LEU A 107 1.79 -8.03 13.21
CA LEU A 107 1.73 -6.75 13.90
C LEU A 107 2.36 -6.93 15.28
N SER A 108 3.36 -6.09 15.61
CA SER A 108 3.97 -6.13 16.95
C SER A 108 3.00 -5.64 18.02
N VAL A 109 3.27 -5.95 19.28
CA VAL A 109 2.47 -5.48 20.41
C VAL A 109 2.42 -3.94 20.47
N ASP A 110 3.48 -3.27 20.03
CA ASP A 110 3.59 -1.81 19.96
C ASP A 110 2.93 -1.24 18.70
N GLY A 111 2.26 -2.06 17.90
CA GLY A 111 1.55 -1.64 16.69
C GLY A 111 2.45 -1.29 15.50
N ASN A 112 3.58 -1.98 15.35
CA ASN A 112 4.50 -1.76 14.23
C ASN A 112 4.41 -2.89 13.21
N ALA A 113 4.33 -2.53 11.93
CA ALA A 113 4.39 -3.47 10.80
C ALA A 113 4.84 -2.79 9.51
N ASP A 114 5.45 -3.58 8.64
CA ASP A 114 5.83 -3.21 7.27
C ASP A 114 5.18 -4.19 6.29
N ILE A 115 4.37 -3.67 5.38
CA ILE A 115 3.70 -4.45 4.35
C ILE A 115 4.35 -4.12 3.01
N HIS A 116 4.85 -5.15 2.33
CA HIS A 116 5.36 -5.05 0.97
C HIS A 116 4.64 -6.11 0.12
N ALA A 117 3.96 -5.67 -0.93
CA ALA A 117 3.18 -6.57 -1.77
C ALA A 117 3.23 -6.12 -3.25
N LYS A 118 3.09 -7.10 -4.14
CA LYS A 118 2.81 -6.87 -5.54
C LYS A 118 1.36 -7.27 -5.78
N LEU A 119 0.52 -6.27 -5.99
CA LEU A 119 -0.92 -6.45 -6.14
C LEU A 119 -1.35 -6.34 -7.61
N GLN A 120 -2.35 -7.11 -7.98
CA GLN A 120 -3.01 -6.98 -9.27
C GLN A 120 -4.13 -5.93 -9.13
N VAL A 121 -3.79 -4.67 -9.30
CA VAL A 121 -4.75 -3.56 -9.28
C VAL A 121 -5.01 -3.12 -10.72
N LEU A 122 -6.27 -3.15 -11.12
CA LEU A 122 -6.65 -2.69 -12.47
C LEU A 122 -6.55 -1.17 -12.56
N SER A 123 -5.94 -0.69 -13.63
CA SER A 123 -5.87 0.73 -13.96
C SER A 123 -7.02 1.11 -14.92
N PRO A 124 -7.69 2.26 -14.75
CA PRO A 124 -7.47 3.26 -13.69
C PRO A 124 -8.15 2.88 -12.37
N CYS A 125 -7.44 3.07 -11.25
CA CYS A 125 -7.99 2.92 -9.90
C CYS A 125 -8.40 4.31 -9.38
N LEU A 126 -9.67 4.65 -9.50
CA LEU A 126 -10.20 5.95 -9.08
C LEU A 126 -10.55 5.93 -7.58
N GLY A 127 -10.27 7.04 -6.89
CA GLY A 127 -10.56 7.17 -5.47
C GLY A 127 -9.79 6.15 -4.63
N THR A 128 -8.51 5.96 -4.91
CA THR A 128 -7.67 4.97 -4.23
C THR A 128 -7.63 5.18 -2.72
N ILE A 129 -7.99 4.14 -1.97
CA ILE A 129 -7.87 4.06 -0.52
C ILE A 129 -7.13 2.78 -0.16
N VAL A 130 -6.24 2.84 0.82
CA VAL A 130 -5.60 1.66 1.41
C VAL A 130 -6.17 1.44 2.81
N LEU A 131 -6.76 0.27 3.03
CA LEU A 131 -7.28 -0.18 4.33
C LEU A 131 -6.27 -1.10 4.99
N ILE A 132 -5.93 -0.86 6.23
CA ILE A 132 -5.18 -1.80 7.08
C ILE A 132 -6.19 -2.64 7.84
N ARG A 133 -6.24 -3.94 7.54
CA ARG A 133 -7.26 -4.87 8.04
C ARG A 133 -6.64 -5.89 8.99
N ALA A 134 -7.35 -6.21 10.06
CA ALA A 134 -6.96 -7.29 10.96
C ALA A 134 -7.07 -8.66 10.24
N THR A 135 -6.05 -9.51 10.37
CA THR A 135 -6.03 -10.86 9.78
C THR A 135 -5.78 -11.96 10.79
N ALA A 136 -5.39 -11.63 12.03
CA ALA A 136 -5.33 -12.59 13.13
C ALA A 136 -5.65 -11.91 14.45
N PHE A 137 -6.27 -12.66 15.36
CA PHE A 137 -6.51 -12.28 16.74
C PHE A 137 -5.89 -13.31 17.70
N ASN A 138 -5.14 -12.85 18.69
CA ASN A 138 -4.46 -13.69 19.68
C ASN A 138 -3.67 -14.85 19.02
N GLY A 139 -2.99 -14.57 17.91
CA GLY A 139 -2.24 -15.56 17.14
C GLY A 139 -3.08 -16.50 16.26
N THR A 140 -4.41 -16.40 16.32
CA THR A 140 -5.31 -17.23 15.48
C THR A 140 -5.66 -16.47 14.19
N PRO A 141 -5.27 -16.99 13.01
CA PRO A 141 -5.63 -16.39 11.72
C PRO A 141 -7.14 -16.39 11.49
N LEU A 142 -7.63 -15.33 10.87
CA LEU A 142 -9.00 -15.27 10.37
C LEU A 142 -9.12 -15.98 9.02
N PRO A 143 -10.29 -16.55 8.70
CA PRO A 143 -10.53 -17.20 7.41
C PRO A 143 -10.52 -16.22 6.23
N ALA A 144 -10.74 -14.95 6.50
CA ALA A 144 -10.65 -13.82 5.56
C ALA A 144 -10.25 -12.56 6.31
N PRO A 145 -9.70 -11.55 5.62
CA PRO A 145 -9.37 -10.27 6.25
C PRO A 145 -10.60 -9.65 6.92
N GLY A 146 -10.47 -9.35 8.21
CA GLY A 146 -11.52 -8.81 9.06
C GLY A 146 -11.79 -7.31 8.86
N PRO A 147 -12.22 -6.62 9.93
CA PRO A 147 -12.46 -5.18 9.89
C PRO A 147 -11.17 -4.40 9.61
N PHE A 148 -11.30 -3.18 9.05
CA PHE A 148 -10.16 -2.28 8.98
C PHE A 148 -9.99 -1.55 10.31
N ILE A 149 -8.73 -1.32 10.68
CA ILE A 149 -8.32 -0.68 11.93
C ILE A 149 -7.55 0.62 11.66
N ALA A 150 -7.12 0.83 10.43
CA ALA A 150 -6.58 2.10 9.93
C ALA A 150 -6.82 2.20 8.42
N ALA A 151 -6.80 3.41 7.88
CA ALA A 151 -6.98 3.65 6.46
C ALA A 151 -6.27 4.94 6.02
N THR A 152 -5.99 5.04 4.72
CA THR A 152 -5.68 6.32 4.09
C THR A 152 -6.97 7.10 3.81
N GLY A 153 -6.85 8.42 3.60
CA GLY A 153 -8.00 9.25 3.25
C GLY A 153 -8.95 9.57 4.42
N LEU A 154 -8.65 9.11 5.65
CA LEU A 154 -9.31 9.58 6.86
C LEU A 154 -8.66 10.88 7.32
N THR A 155 -9.46 11.80 7.87
CA THR A 155 -8.95 12.96 8.58
C THR A 155 -8.68 12.56 10.03
N LYS A 156 -7.54 12.99 10.56
CA LYS A 156 -7.32 12.97 12.00
C LYS A 156 -8.23 14.04 12.58
N ASP A 157 -9.08 13.68 13.55
CA ASP A 157 -9.83 14.67 14.30
C ASP A 157 -8.82 15.63 14.93
N SER A 158 -8.81 16.87 14.47
CA SER A 158 -8.07 17.93 15.14
C SER A 158 -8.77 18.10 16.47
N ASP A 159 -8.12 17.76 17.58
CA ASP A 159 -8.57 18.21 18.89
C ASP A 159 -8.79 19.71 18.76
N THR A 160 -10.04 20.11 18.78
CA THR A 160 -10.41 21.50 18.95
C THR A 160 -10.00 21.84 20.37
N ASP A 161 -8.77 22.35 20.53
CA ASP A 161 -8.38 23.11 21.68
C ASP A 161 -9.34 24.28 21.76
N HIS A 162 -10.42 24.09 22.52
CA HIS A 162 -11.22 25.17 23.01
C HIS A 162 -10.39 25.92 24.06
N GLU A 163 -9.60 26.84 23.54
CA GLU A 163 -9.07 27.92 24.32
C GLU A 163 -10.25 28.64 24.99
N LYS A 164 -10.33 28.53 26.32
CA LYS A 164 -11.11 29.38 27.18
C LYS A 164 -10.20 30.41 27.79
#